data_016dae55582b348639b84b68412622a2
#
_entry.id   016dae55582b348639b84b68412622a2
#
_cell.length_a   1.000
_cell.length_b   1.000
_cell.length_c   1.000
_cell.angle_alpha   90.00
_cell.angle_beta   90.00
_cell.angle_gamma   90.00
#
_symmetry.space_group_name_H-M   'P 1'
#
loop_
_entity.id
_entity.type
_entity.pdbx_description
1 polymer ?
#
loop_
_entity_poly.entity_id
_entity_poly.type
_entity_poly.pdbx_seq_one_letter_code
_entity_poly.pdbx_strand_id
1 'polypeptide(L)'
;DECFSMYWNANYEVIKRCNMLVENVERIPMEAEKIDAYKAEAIALRALMYCNLTSVFRDVPYLTKPLTLAEAQAPKAERSQIISSLLEDLKTWIPKIPVIGKAQKGRMSQEAGYAIMGRIALFNQRWDEAITAYKNVVGKVQLFKSGDGTDYAANYADLFKEQNETAAEVLLSVHFKGPGLGEGSCFGV
;
A
#
# COMPACT_ATOMS: atom_id res chain seq x y z
N ASP A 1 -19.14 -17.52 4.82
CA ASP A 1 -18.63 -16.64 5.88
C ASP A 1 -18.55 -15.20 5.39
N GLU A 2 -19.40 -14.35 5.95
CA GLU A 2 -19.56 -12.96 5.54
C GLU A 2 -18.25 -12.15 5.65
N CYS A 3 -17.48 -12.35 6.70
CA CYS A 3 -16.21 -11.66 6.91
C CYS A 3 -15.19 -11.92 5.79
N PHE A 4 -15.05 -13.16 5.35
CA PHE A 4 -14.13 -13.50 4.25
C PHE A 4 -14.60 -12.92 2.92
N SER A 5 -15.92 -12.91 2.69
CA SER A 5 -16.49 -12.29 1.48
C SER A 5 -16.29 -10.78 1.47
N MET A 6 -16.50 -10.12 2.61
CA MET A 6 -16.24 -8.67 2.76
C MET A 6 -14.77 -8.35 2.51
N TYR A 7 -13.85 -9.12 3.12
CA TYR A 7 -12.42 -8.92 2.95
C TYR A 7 -11.97 -9.12 1.50
N TRP A 8 -12.46 -10.18 0.85
CA TRP A 8 -12.22 -10.44 -0.58
C TRP A 8 -12.70 -9.28 -1.46
N ASN A 9 -13.96 -8.91 -1.31
CA ASN A 9 -14.58 -7.85 -2.12
C ASN A 9 -13.91 -6.50 -1.92
N ALA A 10 -13.57 -6.13 -0.69
CA ALA A 10 -12.90 -4.86 -0.39
C ALA A 10 -11.51 -4.78 -1.09
N ASN A 11 -10.70 -5.83 -1.02
CA ASN A 11 -9.41 -5.84 -1.68
C ASN A 11 -9.54 -5.78 -3.21
N TYR A 12 -10.47 -6.53 -3.81
CA TYR A 12 -10.69 -6.49 -5.27
C TYR A 12 -11.30 -5.17 -5.75
N GLU A 13 -12.11 -4.50 -4.94
CA GLU A 13 -12.62 -3.17 -5.29
C GLU A 13 -11.47 -2.13 -5.38
N VAL A 14 -10.51 -2.19 -4.45
CA VAL A 14 -9.31 -1.34 -4.54
C VAL A 14 -8.46 -1.71 -5.76
N ILE A 15 -8.23 -3.00 -6.02
CA ILE A 15 -7.50 -3.48 -7.21
C ILE A 15 -8.15 -2.96 -8.49
N LYS A 16 -9.46 -3.06 -8.60
CA LYS A 16 -10.23 -2.54 -9.74
C LYS A 16 -9.99 -1.05 -9.95
N ARG A 17 -10.09 -0.24 -8.88
CA ARG A 17 -9.85 1.20 -8.94
C ARG A 17 -8.41 1.54 -9.35
N CYS A 18 -7.42 0.81 -8.82
CA CYS A 18 -6.03 0.95 -9.22
C CYS A 18 -5.84 0.64 -10.71
N ASN A 19 -6.42 -0.45 -11.20
CA ASN A 19 -6.36 -0.83 -12.61
C ASN A 19 -7.01 0.23 -13.52
N MET A 20 -8.17 0.76 -13.11
CA MET A 20 -8.84 1.84 -13.83
C MET A 20 -7.98 3.11 -13.91
N LEU A 21 -7.30 3.46 -12.82
CA LEU A 21 -6.38 4.61 -12.81
C LEU A 21 -5.22 4.36 -13.77
N VAL A 22 -4.53 3.23 -13.64
CA VAL A 22 -3.37 2.90 -14.47
C VAL A 22 -3.70 2.93 -15.96
N GLU A 23 -4.89 2.43 -16.34
CA GLU A 23 -5.35 2.38 -17.74
C GLU A 23 -5.73 3.76 -18.31
N ASN A 24 -6.24 4.66 -17.48
CA ASN A 24 -6.86 5.89 -17.95
C ASN A 24 -6.09 7.18 -17.65
N VAL A 25 -5.11 7.15 -16.74
CA VAL A 25 -4.46 8.38 -16.25
C VAL A 25 -3.73 9.14 -17.36
N GLU A 26 -3.22 8.46 -18.38
CA GLU A 26 -2.57 9.09 -19.54
C GLU A 26 -3.50 9.93 -20.41
N ARG A 27 -4.82 9.74 -20.30
CA ARG A 27 -5.83 10.54 -21.01
C ARG A 27 -6.03 11.92 -20.39
N ILE A 28 -5.52 12.13 -19.18
CA ILE A 28 -5.65 13.39 -18.47
C ILE A 28 -4.42 14.25 -18.81
N PRO A 29 -4.61 15.49 -19.32
CA PRO A 29 -3.48 16.35 -19.65
C PRO A 29 -2.77 16.81 -18.37
N MET A 30 -1.65 16.17 -18.06
CA MET A 30 -0.78 16.45 -16.93
C MET A 30 0.69 16.28 -17.32
N GLU A 31 1.59 16.81 -16.48
CA GLU A 31 3.02 16.54 -16.57
C GLU A 31 3.30 15.03 -16.49
N ALA A 32 4.15 14.51 -17.37
CA ALA A 32 4.48 13.07 -17.45
C ALA A 32 4.95 12.51 -16.09
N GLU A 33 5.72 13.30 -15.34
CA GLU A 33 6.23 12.93 -14.02
C GLU A 33 5.09 12.71 -13.01
N LYS A 34 4.00 13.50 -13.08
CA LYS A 34 2.80 13.31 -12.25
C LYS A 34 2.02 12.07 -12.66
N ILE A 35 1.91 11.82 -13.96
CA ILE A 35 1.29 10.60 -14.49
C ILE A 35 2.01 9.37 -13.95
N ASP A 36 3.34 9.35 -14.07
CA ASP A 36 4.18 8.28 -13.57
C ASP A 36 4.02 8.08 -12.06
N ALA A 37 4.01 9.17 -11.28
CA ALA A 37 3.83 9.11 -9.83
C ALA A 37 2.47 8.52 -9.44
N TYR A 38 1.38 8.92 -10.09
CA TYR A 38 0.04 8.37 -9.83
C TYR A 38 -0.07 6.90 -10.22
N LYS A 39 0.52 6.49 -11.35
CA LYS A 39 0.60 5.08 -11.74
C LYS A 39 1.35 4.26 -10.70
N ALA A 40 2.51 4.76 -10.27
CA ALA A 40 3.36 4.09 -9.32
C ALA A 40 2.66 3.89 -7.97
N GLU A 41 1.97 4.91 -7.48
CA GLU A 41 1.17 4.82 -6.26
C GLU A 41 0.03 3.79 -6.39
N ALA A 42 -0.69 3.80 -7.50
CA ALA A 42 -1.76 2.82 -7.74
C ALA A 42 -1.22 1.39 -7.83
N ILE A 43 -0.06 1.18 -8.47
CA ILE A 43 0.58 -0.13 -8.56
C ILE A 43 1.03 -0.61 -7.18
N ALA A 44 1.58 0.27 -6.35
CA ALA A 44 1.99 -0.07 -4.98
C ALA A 44 0.78 -0.42 -4.08
N LEU A 45 -0.32 0.32 -4.18
CA LEU A 45 -1.57 -0.01 -3.48
C LEU A 45 -2.16 -1.34 -3.97
N ARG A 46 -2.17 -1.58 -5.28
CA ARG A 46 -2.59 -2.86 -5.86
C ARG A 46 -1.77 -4.02 -5.32
N ALA A 47 -0.45 -3.83 -5.24
CA ALA A 47 0.45 -4.85 -4.69
C ALA A 47 0.16 -5.14 -3.21
N LEU A 48 -0.14 -4.13 -2.41
CA LEU A 48 -0.56 -4.31 -1.02
C LEU A 48 -1.85 -5.12 -0.90
N MET A 49 -2.85 -4.85 -1.76
CA MET A 49 -4.11 -5.61 -1.78
C MET A 49 -3.89 -7.07 -2.18
N TYR A 50 -3.02 -7.34 -3.15
CA TYR A 50 -2.66 -8.71 -3.50
C TYR A 50 -1.87 -9.42 -2.40
N CYS A 51 -1.00 -8.72 -1.69
CA CYS A 51 -0.34 -9.26 -0.50
C CYS A 51 -1.38 -9.71 0.54
N ASN A 52 -2.39 -8.90 0.80
CA ASN A 52 -3.49 -9.24 1.70
C ASN A 52 -4.25 -10.49 1.23
N LEU A 53 -4.70 -10.50 -0.03
CA LEU A 53 -5.44 -11.61 -0.62
C LEU A 53 -4.65 -12.92 -0.60
N THR A 54 -3.39 -12.89 -1.05
CA THR A 54 -2.55 -14.09 -1.12
C THR A 54 -2.13 -14.62 0.24
N SER A 55 -2.12 -13.78 1.27
CA SER A 55 -1.86 -14.20 2.65
C SER A 55 -3.01 -15.03 3.23
N VAL A 56 -4.26 -14.71 2.86
CA VAL A 56 -5.46 -15.39 3.37
C VAL A 56 -5.91 -16.53 2.44
N PHE A 57 -5.97 -16.27 1.12
CA PHE A 57 -6.58 -17.18 0.15
C PHE A 57 -5.57 -17.95 -0.71
N ARG A 58 -4.28 -17.67 -0.61
CA ARG A 58 -3.17 -18.26 -1.38
C ARG A 58 -3.27 -17.91 -2.87
N ASP A 59 -3.81 -18.79 -3.68
CA ASP A 59 -3.98 -18.62 -5.11
C ASP A 59 -5.27 -17.87 -5.40
N VAL A 60 -5.16 -16.76 -6.14
CA VAL A 60 -6.28 -15.85 -6.43
C VAL A 60 -6.23 -15.40 -7.90
N PRO A 61 -7.33 -14.94 -8.49
CA PRO A 61 -7.29 -14.30 -9.80
C PRO A 61 -6.35 -13.09 -9.81
N TYR A 62 -5.39 -13.06 -10.73
CA TYR A 62 -4.43 -11.96 -10.85
C TYR A 62 -4.81 -11.01 -11.99
N LEU A 63 -5.33 -9.85 -11.63
CA LEU A 63 -5.94 -8.88 -12.52
C LEU A 63 -5.10 -7.59 -12.53
N THR A 64 -4.46 -7.30 -13.66
CA THR A 64 -3.60 -6.11 -13.82
C THR A 64 -4.22 -5.01 -14.66
N LYS A 65 -5.44 -5.24 -15.20
CA LYS A 65 -6.24 -4.29 -15.98
C LYS A 65 -7.72 -4.41 -15.64
N PRO A 66 -8.55 -3.42 -15.99
CA PRO A 66 -9.99 -3.54 -15.84
C PRO A 66 -10.52 -4.75 -16.60
N LEU A 67 -11.41 -5.51 -15.96
CA LEU A 67 -12.05 -6.67 -16.58
C LEU A 67 -13.24 -6.24 -17.45
N THR A 68 -13.40 -6.94 -18.56
CA THR A 68 -14.67 -6.99 -19.32
C THR A 68 -15.60 -8.05 -18.71
N LEU A 69 -16.88 -8.01 -19.08
CA LEU A 69 -17.85 -9.04 -18.65
C LEU A 69 -17.43 -10.45 -19.08
N ALA A 70 -16.77 -10.59 -20.22
CA ALA A 70 -16.28 -11.88 -20.72
C ALA A 70 -15.10 -12.43 -19.88
N GLU A 71 -14.36 -11.57 -19.20
CA GLU A 71 -13.21 -11.90 -18.35
C GLU A 71 -13.60 -12.07 -16.87
N ALA A 72 -14.90 -11.96 -16.53
CA ALA A 72 -15.38 -12.00 -15.15
C ALA A 72 -15.09 -13.31 -14.40
N GLN A 73 -14.77 -14.38 -15.12
CA GLN A 73 -14.38 -15.70 -14.56
C GLN A 73 -12.87 -15.98 -14.76
N ALA A 74 -12.03 -15.00 -14.43
CA ALA A 74 -10.59 -15.18 -14.54
C ALA A 74 -10.11 -16.36 -13.65
N PRO A 75 -9.24 -17.25 -14.16
CA PRO A 75 -8.71 -18.35 -13.38
C PRO A 75 -7.80 -17.84 -12.26
N LYS A 76 -7.62 -18.66 -11.22
CA LYS A 76 -6.65 -18.38 -10.18
C LYS A 76 -5.23 -18.51 -10.75
N ALA A 77 -4.35 -17.58 -10.36
CA ALA A 77 -2.92 -17.68 -10.58
C ALA A 77 -2.23 -18.19 -9.31
N GLU A 78 -1.14 -18.87 -9.46
CA GLU A 78 -0.34 -19.36 -8.33
C GLU A 78 0.24 -18.17 -7.54
N ARG A 79 0.18 -18.27 -6.21
CA ARG A 79 0.72 -17.26 -5.30
C ARG A 79 2.17 -16.88 -5.63
N SER A 80 3.01 -17.87 -5.92
CA SER A 80 4.43 -17.64 -6.25
C SER A 80 4.62 -16.76 -7.46
N GLN A 81 3.81 -16.95 -8.51
CA GLN A 81 3.80 -16.14 -9.73
C GLN A 81 3.31 -14.73 -9.45
N ILE A 82 2.21 -14.60 -8.69
CA ILE A 82 1.68 -13.30 -8.29
C ILE A 82 2.76 -12.50 -7.55
N ILE A 83 3.38 -13.08 -6.52
CA ILE A 83 4.40 -12.40 -5.71
C ILE A 83 5.60 -11.97 -6.57
N SER A 84 6.08 -12.82 -7.48
CA SER A 84 7.18 -12.45 -8.38
C SER A 84 6.79 -11.26 -9.25
N SER A 85 5.60 -11.26 -9.85
CA SER A 85 5.10 -10.16 -10.66
C SER A 85 4.94 -8.86 -9.86
N LEU A 86 4.44 -8.94 -8.61
CA LEU A 86 4.31 -7.77 -7.74
C LEU A 86 5.67 -7.15 -7.41
N LEU A 87 6.68 -7.96 -7.11
CA LEU A 87 8.02 -7.46 -6.79
C LEU A 87 8.69 -6.81 -8.00
N GLU A 88 8.50 -7.35 -9.21
CA GLU A 88 9.01 -6.74 -10.45
C GLU A 88 8.31 -5.40 -10.75
N ASP A 89 6.99 -5.35 -10.62
CA ASP A 89 6.22 -4.11 -10.75
C ASP A 89 6.73 -3.06 -9.76
N LEU A 90 6.89 -3.43 -8.49
CA LEU A 90 7.34 -2.51 -7.44
C LEU A 90 8.77 -2.01 -7.68
N LYS A 91 9.70 -2.86 -8.10
CA LYS A 91 11.07 -2.45 -8.47
C LYS A 91 11.05 -1.38 -9.56
N THR A 92 10.17 -1.53 -10.53
CA THR A 92 10.07 -0.62 -11.68
C THR A 92 9.42 0.71 -11.31
N TRP A 93 8.34 0.67 -10.50
CA TRP A 93 7.48 1.83 -10.29
C TRP A 93 7.76 2.62 -9.02
N ILE A 94 8.25 2.01 -7.93
CA ILE A 94 8.56 2.76 -6.69
C ILE A 94 9.50 3.95 -6.93
N PRO A 95 10.54 3.87 -7.78
CA PRO A 95 11.42 5.00 -8.05
C PRO A 95 10.73 6.23 -8.67
N LYS A 96 9.48 6.06 -9.18
CA LYS A 96 8.66 7.14 -9.74
C LYS A 96 7.83 7.86 -8.68
N ILE A 97 7.70 7.30 -7.47
CA ILE A 97 6.99 7.92 -6.35
C ILE A 97 7.90 8.99 -5.74
N PRO A 98 7.38 10.19 -5.40
CA PRO A 98 8.16 11.20 -4.71
C PRO A 98 8.67 10.71 -3.35
N VAL A 99 9.91 11.08 -3.00
CA VAL A 99 10.50 10.76 -1.69
C VAL A 99 9.75 11.46 -0.55
N ILE A 100 9.86 10.95 0.68
CA ILE A 100 9.31 11.59 1.87
C ILE A 100 9.79 13.05 1.95
N GLY A 101 8.88 13.95 2.35
CA GLY A 101 9.14 15.39 2.35
C GLY A 101 8.90 16.11 1.02
N LYS A 102 8.89 15.38 -0.12
CA LYS A 102 8.43 15.90 -1.42
C LYS A 102 7.06 15.37 -1.81
N ALA A 103 6.67 14.22 -1.28
CA ALA A 103 5.33 13.70 -1.45
C ALA A 103 4.30 14.66 -0.82
N GLN A 104 3.19 14.87 -1.51
CA GLN A 104 2.08 15.64 -0.97
C GLN A 104 1.55 14.94 0.29
N LYS A 105 1.18 15.71 1.33
CA LYS A 105 0.64 15.18 2.59
C LYS A 105 -0.58 14.28 2.31
N GLY A 106 -0.61 13.11 2.92
CA GLY A 106 -1.66 12.10 2.71
C GLY A 106 -1.49 11.22 1.46
N ARG A 107 -0.42 11.46 0.67
CA ARG A 107 -0.07 10.61 -0.47
C ARG A 107 1.06 9.64 -0.10
N MET A 108 1.20 8.58 -0.89
CA MET A 108 2.29 7.61 -0.70
C MET A 108 3.64 8.25 -0.98
N SER A 109 4.61 8.02 -0.10
CA SER A 109 6.02 8.31 -0.37
C SER A 109 6.74 7.12 -0.96
N GLN A 110 7.92 7.37 -1.55
CA GLN A 110 8.78 6.30 -2.07
C GLN A 110 9.16 5.31 -0.97
N GLU A 111 9.43 5.81 0.23
CA GLU A 111 9.75 5.00 1.41
C GLU A 111 8.58 4.11 1.82
N ALA A 112 7.35 4.59 1.73
CA ALA A 112 6.15 3.77 1.95
C ALA A 112 6.04 2.65 0.90
N GLY A 113 6.33 2.95 -0.36
CA GLY A 113 6.39 1.95 -1.44
C GLY A 113 7.42 0.86 -1.14
N TYR A 114 8.63 1.24 -0.74
CA TYR A 114 9.67 0.27 -0.36
C TYR A 114 9.31 -0.52 0.90
N ALA A 115 8.62 0.07 1.87
CA ALA A 115 8.13 -0.66 3.04
C ALA A 115 7.09 -1.73 2.65
N ILE A 116 6.18 -1.41 1.72
CA ILE A 116 5.24 -2.39 1.14
C ILE A 116 6.00 -3.52 0.42
N MET A 117 6.96 -3.17 -0.44
CA MET A 117 7.80 -4.15 -1.14
C MET A 117 8.54 -5.08 -0.17
N GLY A 118 9.17 -4.50 0.86
CA GLY A 118 9.88 -5.24 1.89
C GLY A 118 8.95 -6.19 2.64
N ARG A 119 7.74 -5.75 2.99
CA ARG A 119 6.72 -6.59 3.63
C ARG A 119 6.32 -7.77 2.74
N ILE A 120 6.02 -7.52 1.47
CA ILE A 120 5.67 -8.58 0.51
C ILE A 120 6.81 -9.61 0.39
N ALA A 121 8.04 -9.14 0.23
CA ALA A 121 9.21 -10.01 0.12
C ALA A 121 9.43 -10.83 1.41
N LEU A 122 9.38 -10.19 2.58
CA LEU A 122 9.58 -10.82 3.88
C LEU A 122 8.57 -11.96 4.13
N PHE A 123 7.27 -11.70 3.94
CA PHE A 123 6.21 -12.69 4.13
C PHE A 123 6.27 -13.87 3.15
N ASN A 124 7.04 -13.72 2.06
CA ASN A 124 7.23 -14.76 1.06
C ASN A 124 8.66 -15.33 1.04
N GLN A 125 9.43 -15.11 2.12
CA GLN A 125 10.78 -15.64 2.33
C GLN A 125 11.80 -15.20 1.25
N ARG A 126 11.54 -14.07 0.61
CA ARG A 126 12.42 -13.42 -0.37
C ARG A 126 13.37 -12.46 0.36
N TRP A 127 14.29 -13.04 1.14
CA TRP A 127 15.10 -12.31 2.11
C TRP A 127 15.95 -11.20 1.50
N ASP A 128 16.59 -11.47 0.36
CA ASP A 128 17.47 -10.50 -0.31
C ASP A 128 16.68 -9.30 -0.84
N GLU A 129 15.50 -9.55 -1.42
CA GLU A 129 14.62 -8.48 -1.85
C GLU A 129 14.05 -7.69 -0.66
N ALA A 130 13.73 -8.36 0.44
CA ALA A 130 13.27 -7.68 1.66
C ALA A 130 14.37 -6.76 2.22
N ILE A 131 15.59 -7.26 2.34
CA ILE A 131 16.75 -6.47 2.81
C ILE A 131 16.98 -5.27 1.88
N THR A 132 16.95 -5.49 0.58
CA THR A 132 17.16 -4.44 -0.42
C THR A 132 16.08 -3.36 -0.33
N ALA A 133 14.82 -3.76 -0.17
CA ALA A 133 13.72 -2.82 -0.01
C ALA A 133 13.84 -2.02 1.29
N TYR A 134 14.04 -2.67 2.43
CA TYR A 134 14.12 -1.97 3.72
C TYR A 134 15.35 -1.07 3.86
N LYS A 135 16.47 -1.33 3.18
CA LYS A 135 17.61 -0.39 3.11
C LYS A 135 17.23 0.98 2.54
N ASN A 136 16.15 1.06 1.76
CA ASN A 136 15.64 2.33 1.25
C ASN A 136 14.72 3.05 2.24
N VAL A 137 14.37 2.44 3.36
CA VAL A 137 13.51 3.01 4.40
C VAL A 137 14.30 3.34 5.66
N VAL A 138 15.16 2.42 6.08
CA VAL A 138 15.98 2.57 7.31
C VAL A 138 16.87 3.81 7.21
N GLY A 139 16.78 4.66 8.24
CA GLY A 139 17.53 5.91 8.31
C GLY A 139 16.95 7.08 7.51
N LYS A 140 15.84 6.87 6.77
CA LYS A 140 15.12 7.93 6.06
C LYS A 140 14.03 8.58 6.91
N VAL A 141 13.53 7.86 7.87
CA VAL A 141 12.53 8.30 8.84
C VAL A 141 13.04 8.04 10.26
N GLN A 142 12.53 8.80 11.20
CA GLN A 142 12.88 8.67 12.62
C GLN A 142 11.68 8.15 13.38
N LEU A 143 11.95 7.30 14.37
CA LEU A 143 10.92 6.87 15.31
C LEU A 143 10.37 8.07 16.07
N PHE A 144 9.08 8.03 16.33
CA PHE A 144 8.38 9.06 17.10
C PHE A 144 8.92 9.11 18.54
N LYS A 145 9.04 10.32 19.06
CA LYS A 145 9.46 10.57 20.44
C LYS A 145 8.47 11.52 21.12
N SER A 146 7.96 11.12 22.25
CA SER A 146 7.16 11.96 23.15
C SER A 146 8.09 12.62 24.18
N GLY A 147 7.94 13.92 24.37
CA GLY A 147 8.80 14.68 25.28
C GLY A 147 10.28 14.60 24.91
N ASP A 148 11.12 14.18 25.85
CA ASP A 148 12.56 13.97 25.65
C ASP A 148 12.89 12.63 24.96
N GLY A 149 11.88 11.78 24.77
CA GLY A 149 11.99 10.48 24.08
C GLY A 149 12.58 9.35 24.94
N THR A 150 12.77 9.56 26.22
CA THR A 150 13.34 8.56 27.14
C THR A 150 12.32 7.55 27.65
N ASP A 151 11.04 7.94 27.69
CA ASP A 151 9.93 7.04 28.04
C ASP A 151 9.42 6.31 26.79
N TYR A 152 9.86 5.08 26.60
CA TYR A 152 9.45 4.24 25.44
C TYR A 152 7.97 3.88 25.45
N ALA A 153 7.33 3.75 26.63
CA ALA A 153 5.91 3.48 26.74
C ALA A 153 5.09 4.70 26.31
N ALA A 154 5.50 5.89 26.72
CA ALA A 154 4.91 7.15 26.28
C ALA A 154 5.13 7.38 24.77
N ASN A 155 6.32 7.10 24.24
CA ASN A 155 6.59 7.20 22.81
C ASN A 155 5.60 6.34 22.01
N TYR A 156 5.38 5.09 22.41
CA TYR A 156 4.45 4.19 21.74
C TYR A 156 3.00 4.64 21.88
N ALA A 157 2.55 4.97 23.08
CA ALA A 157 1.18 5.38 23.34
C ALA A 157 0.81 6.70 22.64
N ASP A 158 1.73 7.65 22.64
CA ASP A 158 1.49 8.97 22.07
C ASP A 158 1.50 8.97 20.54
N LEU A 159 2.22 8.03 19.89
CA LEU A 159 2.21 7.87 18.44
C LEU A 159 0.79 7.72 17.88
N PHE A 160 -0.09 7.04 18.60
CA PHE A 160 -1.47 6.77 18.16
C PHE A 160 -2.50 7.83 18.56
N LYS A 161 -2.06 8.95 19.15
CA LYS A 161 -2.94 10.07 19.43
C LYS A 161 -3.26 10.86 18.15
N GLU A 162 -4.47 11.39 18.05
CA GLU A 162 -4.95 12.13 16.88
C GLU A 162 -3.98 13.24 16.43
N GLN A 163 -3.41 14.00 17.37
CA GLN A 163 -2.45 15.07 17.05
C GLN A 163 -1.14 14.55 16.40
N ASN A 164 -0.84 13.27 16.51
CA ASN A 164 0.38 12.65 16.01
C ASN A 164 0.15 11.75 14.78
N GLU A 165 -1.06 11.75 14.22
CA GLU A 165 -1.42 10.94 13.03
C GLU A 165 -0.53 11.17 11.80
N THR A 166 0.17 12.31 11.77
CA THR A 166 1.12 12.68 10.71
C THR A 166 2.56 12.66 11.17
N ALA A 167 2.87 11.93 12.25
CA ALA A 167 4.24 11.76 12.74
C ALA A 167 5.14 11.15 11.65
N ALA A 168 6.41 11.52 11.65
CA ALA A 168 7.37 11.08 10.64
C ALA A 168 7.57 9.55 10.59
N GLU A 169 7.29 8.84 11.68
CA GLU A 169 7.30 7.38 11.74
C GLU A 169 6.20 6.74 10.89
N VAL A 170 5.07 7.45 10.68
CA VAL A 170 3.93 6.94 9.93
C VAL A 170 4.18 7.10 8.43
N LEU A 171 4.55 6.01 7.77
CA LEU A 171 4.87 6.01 6.33
C LEU A 171 3.62 6.09 5.44
N LEU A 172 2.55 5.42 5.86
CA LEU A 172 1.27 5.39 5.16
C LEU A 172 0.16 5.11 6.18
N SER A 173 -0.88 5.92 6.17
CA SER A 173 -2.06 5.74 7.01
C SER A 173 -3.34 6.04 6.24
N VAL A 174 -4.43 5.41 6.65
CA VAL A 174 -5.78 5.72 6.19
C VAL A 174 -6.44 6.55 7.27
N HIS A 175 -6.78 7.79 6.94
CA HIS A 175 -7.44 8.71 7.88
C HIS A 175 -8.94 8.53 7.81
N PHE A 176 -9.55 8.36 8.98
CA PHE A 176 -10.99 8.27 9.15
C PHE A 176 -11.48 9.51 9.90
N LYS A 177 -12.64 10.03 9.53
CA LYS A 177 -13.33 11.03 10.33
C LYS A 177 -13.98 10.33 11.54
N GLY A 178 -14.10 11.07 12.64
CA GLY A 178 -14.66 10.56 13.90
C GLY A 178 -16.10 10.03 13.76
N PRO A 179 -16.59 9.33 14.79
CA PRO A 179 -17.91 8.77 14.80
C PRO A 179 -19.00 9.86 14.59
N GLY A 180 -20.01 9.54 13.82
CA GLY A 180 -21.12 10.44 13.48
C GLY A 180 -20.97 11.20 12.17
N LEU A 181 -19.79 11.14 11.50
CA LEU A 181 -19.57 11.76 10.19
C LEU A 181 -19.71 10.78 9.03
N GLY A 182 -20.09 9.54 9.27
CA GLY A 182 -20.30 8.50 8.26
C GLY A 182 -19.02 7.94 7.61
N GLU A 183 -17.85 8.40 8.06
CA GLU A 183 -16.52 8.02 7.54
C GLU A 183 -15.66 7.37 8.63
N GLY A 184 -16.26 6.78 9.64
CA GLY A 184 -15.57 6.07 10.72
C GLY A 184 -15.02 4.73 10.28
N SER A 185 -13.97 4.26 10.97
CA SER A 185 -13.48 2.89 10.83
C SER A 185 -14.50 1.91 11.40
N CYS A 186 -14.69 0.77 10.72
CA CYS A 186 -15.47 -0.34 11.28
C CYS A 186 -14.67 -1.19 12.30
N PHE A 187 -13.43 -0.83 12.59
CA PHE A 187 -12.59 -1.43 13.62
C PHE A 187 -12.78 -0.72 14.96
N GLY A 188 -13.92 -0.76 15.52
CA GLY A 188 -14.10 -0.01 16.73
C GLY A 188 -15.38 -0.33 17.43
N VAL A 189 -15.54 -1.58 17.77
CA VAL A 189 -16.50 -1.95 18.85
C VAL A 189 -16.01 -3.21 19.52
#